data_b00caff124611fe85d8e1f6a7c2dd7ad
#
_entry.id   b00caff124611fe85d8e1f6a7c2dd7ad
#
_cell.length_a   1.000
_cell.length_b   1.000
_cell.length_c   1.000
_cell.angle_alpha   90.00
_cell.angle_beta   90.00
_cell.angle_gamma   90.00
#
_symmetry.space_group_name_H-M   'P 1'
#
loop_
_entity.id
_entity.type
_entity.pdbx_description
1 polymer ?
#
loop_
_entity_poly.entity_id
_entity_poly.type
_entity_poly.pdbx_seq_one_letter_code
_entity_poly.pdbx_strand_id
1 'polypeptide(L)'
;NVDDLMSRTMKPELICGVELGVGSLWEKEGYYDTIPGRATERLSKIAEKHGVYLIPGSMTESVREADGSVKYYNSIPVFGPKGELIDVYRKMCPYYPNEEAITRGEKFVVFEIPEKNIKVGVINCHDWCFPEMSRAVTLMGAELILRPAVDPEGLYDVCKSISPTRAFENQAYFASVNMVGRYNHLDAYGRSNIYAPDASLIYEAGDKECLVTVTLDMSVVENARRYGTCYTEQLLRQYKYFNIRNPYEGKLDEAPLYRDLPDPDLNLADQKKRLKE
;
A
#
# COMPACT_ATOMS: atom_id res chain seq x y z
N ASN A 1 1.08 -5.29 -19.27
CA ASN A 1 -0.33 -5.17 -19.65
C ASN A 1 -1.10 -6.38 -19.11
N VAL A 2 -2.33 -6.18 -18.59
CA VAL A 2 -3.13 -7.26 -17.99
C VAL A 2 -3.45 -8.36 -19.02
N ASP A 3 -3.75 -8.01 -20.26
CA ASP A 3 -4.00 -9.00 -21.33
C ASP A 3 -2.77 -9.90 -21.56
N ASP A 4 -1.56 -9.36 -21.55
CA ASP A 4 -0.34 -10.13 -21.69
C ASP A 4 -0.14 -11.09 -20.50
N LEU A 5 -0.36 -10.60 -19.27
CA LEU A 5 -0.29 -11.43 -18.06
C LEU A 5 -1.28 -12.59 -18.11
N MET A 6 -2.52 -12.32 -18.53
CA MET A 6 -3.60 -13.30 -18.60
C MET A 6 -3.46 -14.28 -19.79
N SER A 7 -2.57 -14.00 -20.74
CA SER A 7 -2.23 -14.94 -21.83
C SER A 7 -1.24 -16.03 -21.43
N ARG A 8 -0.60 -15.90 -20.25
CA ARG A 8 0.41 -16.83 -19.75
C ARG A 8 -0.22 -18.12 -19.23
N THR A 9 0.61 -19.18 -19.13
CA THR A 9 0.15 -20.48 -18.61
C THR A 9 -0.30 -20.39 -17.16
N MET A 10 0.40 -19.61 -16.33
CA MET A 10 0.01 -19.33 -14.94
C MET A 10 -0.73 -18.00 -14.89
N LYS A 11 -2.05 -18.07 -14.76
CA LYS A 11 -2.90 -16.89 -14.65
C LYS A 11 -3.03 -16.47 -13.19
N PRO A 12 -2.79 -15.19 -12.86
CA PRO A 12 -3.01 -14.70 -11.50
C PRO A 12 -4.50 -14.61 -11.19
N GLU A 13 -4.86 -14.80 -9.94
CA GLU A 13 -6.20 -14.55 -9.40
C GLU A 13 -6.35 -13.13 -8.89
N LEU A 14 -5.21 -12.53 -8.47
CA LEU A 14 -5.11 -11.16 -7.97
C LEU A 14 -3.97 -10.45 -8.69
N ILE A 15 -4.22 -9.23 -9.14
CA ILE A 15 -3.24 -8.38 -9.82
C ILE A 15 -3.08 -7.09 -9.02
N CYS A 16 -1.83 -6.71 -8.76
CA CYS A 16 -1.48 -5.46 -8.08
C CYS A 16 -0.54 -4.62 -8.96
N GLY A 17 -0.90 -3.37 -9.19
CA GLY A 17 -0.08 -2.35 -9.86
C GLY A 17 0.68 -1.45 -8.90
N VAL A 18 1.32 -0.41 -9.44
CA VAL A 18 2.14 0.54 -8.70
C VAL A 18 1.37 1.78 -8.24
N GLU A 19 1.87 2.49 -7.24
CA GLU A 19 1.33 3.80 -6.85
C GLU A 19 1.34 4.77 -8.05
N LEU A 20 0.28 5.57 -8.16
CA LEU A 20 0.06 6.56 -9.23
C LEU A 20 0.14 6.00 -10.67
N GLY A 21 0.11 4.67 -10.81
CA GLY A 21 0.16 3.98 -12.10
C GLY A 21 -1.09 4.16 -12.96
N VAL A 22 -2.20 4.62 -12.38
CA VAL A 22 -3.45 4.91 -13.10
C VAL A 22 -3.54 6.36 -13.56
N GLY A 23 -2.91 7.29 -12.84
CA GLY A 23 -2.85 8.71 -13.16
C GLY A 23 -2.56 9.57 -11.93
N SER A 24 -1.97 10.74 -12.14
CA SER A 24 -1.51 11.60 -11.06
C SER A 24 -1.55 13.08 -11.45
N LEU A 25 -1.87 13.93 -10.48
CA LEU A 25 -1.73 15.40 -10.59
C LEU A 25 -0.29 15.82 -10.90
N TRP A 26 0.71 15.00 -10.54
CA TRP A 26 2.12 15.33 -10.74
C TRP A 26 2.56 15.21 -12.19
N GLU A 27 1.88 14.41 -13.00
CA GLU A 27 2.22 14.24 -14.42
C GLU A 27 1.76 15.44 -15.25
N LYS A 28 0.54 15.90 -14.98
CA LYS A 28 -0.07 17.02 -15.71
C LYS A 28 -1.21 17.62 -14.90
N GLU A 29 -1.32 18.92 -14.89
CA GLU A 29 -2.48 19.61 -14.35
C GLU A 29 -3.77 19.06 -14.97
N GLY A 30 -4.73 18.66 -14.14
CA GLY A 30 -5.98 18.04 -14.57
C GLY A 30 -5.91 16.52 -14.79
N TYR A 31 -4.78 15.85 -14.49
CA TYR A 31 -4.68 14.39 -14.59
C TYR A 31 -5.20 13.72 -13.32
N TYR A 32 -6.47 13.91 -13.04
CA TYR A 32 -7.22 13.33 -11.94
C TYR A 32 -8.61 12.91 -12.42
N ASP A 33 -9.25 12.02 -11.68
CA ASP A 33 -10.60 11.53 -12.00
C ASP A 33 -11.41 11.36 -10.70
N THR A 34 -12.69 11.14 -10.83
CA THR A 34 -13.55 10.70 -9.72
C THR A 34 -13.52 9.19 -9.56
N ILE A 35 -13.94 8.70 -8.40
CA ILE A 35 -14.21 7.28 -8.19
C ILE A 35 -15.67 7.13 -7.71
N PRO A 36 -16.57 6.53 -8.54
CA PRO A 36 -16.36 6.05 -9.89
C PRO A 36 -16.13 7.18 -10.91
N GLY A 37 -15.42 6.85 -12.01
CA GLY A 37 -15.10 7.75 -13.09
C GLY A 37 -14.56 6.98 -14.30
N ARG A 38 -14.15 7.71 -15.33
CA ARG A 38 -13.74 7.11 -16.62
C ARG A 38 -12.61 6.09 -16.47
N ALA A 39 -11.61 6.37 -15.63
CA ALA A 39 -10.50 5.44 -15.40
C ALA A 39 -10.97 4.18 -14.70
N THR A 40 -11.73 4.31 -13.62
CA THR A 40 -12.25 3.19 -12.85
C THR A 40 -13.26 2.34 -13.63
N GLU A 41 -14.09 2.93 -14.50
CA GLU A 41 -14.97 2.19 -15.39
C GLU A 41 -14.20 1.30 -16.40
N ARG A 42 -13.06 1.77 -16.89
CA ARG A 42 -12.20 0.97 -17.77
C ARG A 42 -11.53 -0.18 -17.02
N LEU A 43 -11.05 0.08 -15.81
CA LEU A 43 -10.42 -0.92 -14.94
C LEU A 43 -11.41 -1.99 -14.49
N SER A 44 -12.65 -1.60 -14.16
CA SER A 44 -13.76 -2.51 -13.86
C SER A 44 -13.98 -3.52 -15.00
N LYS A 45 -14.07 -3.03 -16.25
CA LYS A 45 -14.21 -3.90 -17.43
C LYS A 45 -13.01 -4.85 -17.65
N ILE A 46 -11.80 -4.43 -17.26
CA ILE A 46 -10.63 -5.30 -17.34
C ILE A 46 -10.72 -6.39 -16.27
N ALA A 47 -11.10 -6.07 -15.05
CA ALA A 47 -11.29 -7.04 -13.98
C ALA A 47 -12.36 -8.08 -14.36
N GLU A 48 -13.52 -7.62 -14.88
CA GLU A 48 -14.61 -8.45 -15.35
C GLU A 48 -14.18 -9.36 -16.52
N LYS A 49 -13.55 -8.79 -17.55
CA LYS A 49 -13.08 -9.52 -18.74
C LYS A 49 -12.19 -10.71 -18.38
N HIS A 50 -11.35 -10.55 -17.37
CA HIS A 50 -10.37 -11.56 -16.98
C HIS A 50 -10.78 -12.39 -15.76
N GLY A 51 -11.84 -12.01 -15.07
CA GLY A 51 -12.32 -12.68 -13.85
C GLY A 51 -11.30 -12.65 -12.72
N VAL A 52 -10.65 -11.49 -12.49
CA VAL A 52 -9.57 -11.33 -11.51
C VAL A 52 -9.88 -10.24 -10.49
N TYR A 53 -9.34 -10.38 -9.27
CA TYR A 53 -9.24 -9.26 -8.36
C TYR A 53 -8.18 -8.30 -8.89
N LEU A 54 -8.52 -7.03 -9.02
CA LEU A 54 -7.64 -6.02 -9.59
C LEU A 54 -7.45 -4.84 -8.63
N ILE A 55 -6.22 -4.67 -8.19
CA ILE A 55 -5.72 -3.50 -7.49
C ILE A 55 -4.77 -2.80 -8.47
N PRO A 56 -5.26 -1.86 -9.29
CA PRO A 56 -4.49 -1.35 -10.44
C PRO A 56 -3.32 -0.47 -10.03
N GLY A 57 -3.12 -0.26 -8.75
CA GLY A 57 -2.31 0.77 -8.15
C GLY A 57 -3.15 1.98 -7.78
N SER A 58 -2.52 3.13 -7.56
CA SER A 58 -3.27 4.31 -7.15
C SER A 58 -3.42 5.35 -8.27
N MET A 59 -4.31 6.30 -7.98
CA MET A 59 -4.60 7.46 -8.81
C MET A 59 -4.91 8.68 -7.94
N THR A 60 -4.78 9.87 -8.50
CA THR A 60 -5.34 11.06 -7.87
C THR A 60 -6.86 11.07 -8.08
N GLU A 61 -7.59 10.93 -6.99
CA GLU A 61 -9.04 11.07 -6.94
C GLU A 61 -9.42 12.52 -6.60
N SER A 62 -10.39 13.09 -7.32
CA SER A 62 -10.99 14.37 -6.97
C SER A 62 -12.38 14.16 -6.37
N VAL A 63 -12.62 14.79 -5.23
CA VAL A 63 -13.92 14.75 -4.54
C VAL A 63 -14.42 16.18 -4.36
N ARG A 64 -15.61 16.46 -4.87
CA ARG A 64 -16.27 17.75 -4.64
C ARG A 64 -17.04 17.71 -3.34
N GLU A 65 -16.71 18.60 -2.43
CA GLU A 65 -17.39 18.78 -1.16
C GLU A 65 -18.70 19.56 -1.31
N ALA A 66 -19.53 19.52 -0.28
CA ALA A 66 -20.83 20.19 -0.27
C ALA A 66 -20.73 21.74 -0.37
N ASP A 67 -19.62 22.32 0.09
CA ASP A 67 -19.33 23.76 0.01
C ASP A 67 -18.77 24.17 -1.37
N GLY A 68 -18.61 23.22 -2.31
CA GLY A 68 -18.08 23.44 -3.65
C GLY A 68 -16.57 23.33 -3.76
N SER A 69 -15.85 23.20 -2.66
CA SER A 69 -14.40 22.93 -2.67
C SER A 69 -14.08 21.57 -3.27
N VAL A 70 -12.84 21.36 -3.71
CA VAL A 70 -12.38 20.09 -4.24
C VAL A 70 -11.23 19.58 -3.37
N LYS A 71 -11.37 18.37 -2.87
CA LYS A 71 -10.31 17.64 -2.21
C LYS A 71 -9.68 16.62 -3.16
N TYR A 72 -8.39 16.44 -3.02
CA TYR A 72 -7.64 15.43 -3.79
C TYR A 72 -7.14 14.35 -2.84
N TYR A 73 -7.26 13.09 -3.27
CA TYR A 73 -6.78 11.92 -2.54
C TYR A 73 -5.88 11.08 -3.43
N ASN A 74 -4.88 10.44 -2.84
CA ASN A 74 -4.12 9.37 -3.47
C ASN A 74 -4.85 8.06 -3.16
N SER A 75 -5.62 7.55 -4.14
CA SER A 75 -6.64 6.52 -3.92
C SER A 75 -6.36 5.25 -4.70
N ILE A 76 -6.55 4.10 -4.05
CA ILE A 76 -6.45 2.76 -4.64
C ILE A 76 -7.85 2.16 -4.72
N PRO A 77 -8.45 2.06 -5.92
CA PRO A 77 -9.68 1.31 -6.09
C PRO A 77 -9.40 -0.19 -6.09
N VAL A 78 -10.28 -0.97 -5.47
CA VAL A 78 -10.23 -2.44 -5.41
C VAL A 78 -11.39 -3.01 -6.18
N PHE A 79 -11.11 -3.77 -7.24
CA PHE A 79 -12.14 -4.41 -8.06
C PHE A 79 -12.18 -5.91 -7.84
N GLY A 80 -13.38 -6.46 -7.82
CA GLY A 80 -13.63 -7.89 -7.81
C GLY A 80 -13.72 -8.48 -9.23
N PRO A 81 -13.79 -9.83 -9.33
CA PRO A 81 -13.74 -10.56 -10.60
C PRO A 81 -14.96 -10.37 -11.51
N LYS A 82 -16.01 -9.72 -11.02
CA LYS A 82 -17.18 -9.32 -11.82
C LYS A 82 -17.15 -7.85 -12.23
N GLY A 83 -16.01 -7.18 -12.01
CA GLY A 83 -15.83 -5.76 -12.27
C GLY A 83 -16.43 -4.84 -11.19
N GLU A 84 -16.99 -5.39 -10.12
CA GLU A 84 -17.54 -4.61 -9.02
C GLU A 84 -16.45 -3.84 -8.29
N LEU A 85 -16.71 -2.59 -7.94
CA LEU A 85 -15.86 -1.80 -7.04
C LEU A 85 -16.13 -2.25 -5.61
N ILE A 86 -15.22 -3.06 -5.05
CA ILE A 86 -15.34 -3.60 -3.68
C ILE A 86 -15.13 -2.50 -2.65
N ASP A 87 -14.05 -1.73 -2.80
CA ASP A 87 -13.69 -0.66 -1.88
C ASP A 87 -12.71 0.33 -2.52
N VAL A 88 -12.46 1.45 -1.84
CA VAL A 88 -11.46 2.47 -2.21
C VAL A 88 -10.63 2.80 -0.98
N TYR A 89 -9.33 2.54 -1.04
CA TYR A 89 -8.38 2.99 -0.04
C TYR A 89 -7.87 4.37 -0.41
N ARG A 90 -7.94 5.33 0.49
CA ARG A 90 -7.32 6.64 0.39
C ARG A 90 -6.10 6.70 1.30
N LYS A 91 -4.94 7.09 0.78
CA LYS A 91 -3.67 7.15 1.51
C LYS A 91 -3.83 7.93 2.81
N MET A 92 -3.50 7.31 3.94
CA MET A 92 -3.66 7.89 5.27
C MET A 92 -2.43 8.69 5.70
N CYS A 93 -1.24 8.32 5.20
CA CYS A 93 0.02 8.98 5.50
C CYS A 93 0.65 9.55 4.22
N PRO A 94 0.20 10.70 3.70
CA PRO A 94 0.83 11.36 2.55
C PRO A 94 2.32 11.63 2.79
N TYR A 95 3.11 11.56 1.71
CA TYR A 95 4.55 11.79 1.75
C TYR A 95 4.84 13.29 1.59
N TYR A 96 4.93 13.99 2.70
CA TYR A 96 5.24 15.41 2.70
C TYR A 96 6.73 15.68 2.43
N PRO A 97 7.05 16.80 1.73
CA PRO A 97 6.12 17.80 1.19
C PRO A 97 5.57 17.45 -0.22
N ASN A 98 5.97 16.32 -0.81
CA ASN A 98 5.62 16.01 -2.20
C ASN A 98 4.11 15.85 -2.42
N GLU A 99 3.37 15.45 -1.40
CA GLU A 99 1.92 15.25 -1.43
C GLU A 99 1.16 16.31 -0.60
N GLU A 100 1.65 17.55 -0.55
CA GLU A 100 1.02 18.64 0.22
C GLU A 100 -0.44 18.92 -0.18
N ALA A 101 -0.78 18.70 -1.47
CA ALA A 101 -2.13 18.86 -1.99
C ALA A 101 -3.05 17.67 -1.71
N ILE A 102 -2.52 16.55 -1.18
CA ILE A 102 -3.27 15.33 -0.95
C ILE A 102 -3.90 15.34 0.44
N THR A 103 -5.21 15.19 0.46
CA THR A 103 -5.99 15.02 1.69
C THR A 103 -5.75 13.62 2.25
N ARG A 104 -5.63 13.52 3.57
CA ARG A 104 -5.48 12.22 4.27
C ARG A 104 -6.76 11.40 4.19
N GLY A 105 -6.61 10.10 3.97
CA GLY A 105 -7.68 9.13 4.16
C GLY A 105 -7.94 8.86 5.65
N GLU A 106 -9.09 8.26 5.95
CA GLU A 106 -9.52 7.98 7.33
C GLU A 106 -9.96 6.52 7.52
N LYS A 107 -9.90 5.70 6.47
CA LYS A 107 -10.44 4.34 6.46
C LYS A 107 -9.37 3.32 6.08
N PHE A 108 -9.18 2.29 6.90
CA PHE A 108 -8.45 1.09 6.52
C PHE A 108 -9.29 0.24 5.56
N VAL A 109 -8.61 -0.43 4.61
CA VAL A 109 -9.27 -1.31 3.64
C VAL A 109 -8.71 -2.72 3.75
N VAL A 110 -9.60 -3.67 4.03
CA VAL A 110 -9.36 -5.11 3.96
C VAL A 110 -10.52 -5.73 3.21
N PHE A 111 -10.23 -6.44 2.14
CA PHE A 111 -11.23 -7.17 1.36
C PHE A 111 -11.00 -8.67 1.42
N GLU A 112 -12.03 -9.43 1.12
CA GLU A 112 -12.00 -10.88 1.16
C GLU A 112 -11.98 -11.46 -0.25
N ILE A 113 -11.25 -12.56 -0.42
CA ILE A 113 -11.32 -13.46 -1.58
C ILE A 113 -12.02 -14.74 -1.10
N PRO A 114 -13.37 -14.80 -1.18
CA PRO A 114 -14.15 -15.84 -0.54
C PRO A 114 -13.81 -17.25 -1.02
N GLU A 115 -13.47 -17.41 -2.32
CA GLU A 115 -13.15 -18.69 -2.95
C GLU A 115 -11.87 -19.32 -2.34
N LYS A 116 -11.04 -18.50 -1.73
CA LYS A 116 -9.79 -18.92 -1.07
C LYS A 116 -9.85 -18.80 0.46
N ASN A 117 -10.91 -18.20 0.97
CA ASN A 117 -11.05 -17.89 2.39
C ASN A 117 -9.85 -17.08 2.93
N ILE A 118 -9.38 -16.08 2.17
CA ILE A 118 -8.28 -15.19 2.57
C ILE A 118 -8.73 -13.74 2.57
N LYS A 119 -8.06 -12.94 3.41
CA LYS A 119 -8.26 -11.50 3.49
C LYS A 119 -7.01 -10.76 3.07
N VAL A 120 -7.20 -9.71 2.28
CA VAL A 120 -6.13 -8.89 1.72
C VAL A 120 -6.27 -7.47 2.22
N GLY A 121 -5.23 -6.97 2.86
CA GLY A 121 -5.12 -5.58 3.31
C GLY A 121 -4.41 -4.71 2.28
N VAL A 122 -4.80 -3.45 2.18
CA VAL A 122 -4.20 -2.47 1.27
C VAL A 122 -3.66 -1.29 2.06
N ILE A 123 -2.40 -0.95 1.82
CA ILE A 123 -1.74 0.28 2.25
C ILE A 123 -1.03 0.92 1.06
N ASN A 124 -0.62 2.18 1.13
CA ASN A 124 -0.03 2.87 -0.01
C ASN A 124 1.32 3.52 0.35
N CYS A 125 2.39 3.10 -0.32
CA CYS A 125 3.71 3.73 -0.29
C CYS A 125 4.17 4.13 1.12
N HIS A 126 4.16 5.42 1.46
CA HIS A 126 4.64 5.99 2.72
C HIS A 126 3.93 5.45 3.97
N ASP A 127 2.72 4.89 3.84
CA ASP A 127 2.02 4.25 4.97
C ASP A 127 2.87 3.18 5.67
N TRP A 128 3.75 2.50 4.93
CA TRP A 128 4.60 1.44 5.48
C TRP A 128 5.60 1.92 6.54
N CYS A 129 5.94 3.22 6.54
CA CYS A 129 6.82 3.80 7.55
C CYS A 129 6.21 3.73 8.96
N PHE A 130 4.89 3.61 9.03
CA PHE A 130 4.11 3.55 10.27
C PHE A 130 3.69 2.10 10.54
N PRO A 131 4.27 1.44 11.57
CA PRO A 131 3.92 0.05 11.89
C PRO A 131 2.44 -0.14 12.19
N GLU A 132 1.77 0.89 12.67
CA GLU A 132 0.36 0.93 12.99
C GLU A 132 -0.50 0.65 11.75
N MET A 133 -0.08 1.07 10.56
CA MET A 133 -0.82 0.87 9.32
C MET A 133 -0.92 -0.60 8.96
N SER A 134 0.21 -1.31 8.94
CA SER A 134 0.25 -2.75 8.68
C SER A 134 -0.43 -3.54 9.81
N ARG A 135 -0.24 -3.11 11.07
CA ARG A 135 -0.87 -3.74 12.23
C ARG A 135 -2.39 -3.62 12.19
N ALA A 136 -2.93 -2.46 11.82
CA ALA A 136 -4.37 -2.25 11.76
C ALA A 136 -5.04 -3.20 10.74
N VAL A 137 -4.54 -3.27 9.50
CA VAL A 137 -5.11 -4.18 8.49
C VAL A 137 -4.96 -5.64 8.90
N THR A 138 -3.87 -5.98 9.60
CA THR A 138 -3.67 -7.34 10.15
C THR A 138 -4.70 -7.68 11.22
N LEU A 139 -4.99 -6.75 12.14
CA LEU A 139 -6.01 -6.94 13.19
C LEU A 139 -7.42 -7.06 12.58
N MET A 140 -7.66 -6.48 11.40
CA MET A 140 -8.88 -6.68 10.62
C MET A 140 -8.92 -8.03 9.89
N GLY A 141 -7.83 -8.81 9.98
CA GLY A 141 -7.72 -10.18 9.49
C GLY A 141 -6.85 -10.36 8.24
N ALA A 142 -6.24 -9.32 7.71
CA ALA A 142 -5.41 -9.43 6.50
C ALA A 142 -4.29 -10.47 6.66
N GLU A 143 -4.15 -11.36 5.69
CA GLU A 143 -3.15 -12.42 5.59
C GLU A 143 -2.11 -12.12 4.51
N LEU A 144 -2.48 -11.26 3.57
CA LEU A 144 -1.63 -10.63 2.57
C LEU A 144 -1.81 -9.11 2.68
N ILE A 145 -0.71 -8.38 2.77
CA ILE A 145 -0.71 -6.92 2.74
C ILE A 145 -0.09 -6.46 1.43
N LEU A 146 -0.85 -5.73 0.63
CA LEU A 146 -0.40 -5.13 -0.63
C LEU A 146 -0.03 -3.68 -0.41
N ARG A 147 1.14 -3.32 -0.94
CA ARG A 147 1.67 -1.96 -0.89
C ARG A 147 2.13 -1.50 -2.28
N PRO A 148 1.26 -0.89 -3.09
CA PRO A 148 1.68 -0.06 -4.22
C PRO A 148 2.63 1.06 -3.77
N ALA A 149 3.67 1.36 -4.57
CA ALA A 149 4.66 2.37 -4.20
C ALA A 149 5.30 3.07 -5.40
N VAL A 150 5.79 4.28 -5.15
CA VAL A 150 6.82 5.00 -5.92
C VAL A 150 7.94 5.37 -4.94
N ASP A 151 8.79 4.43 -4.64
CA ASP A 151 9.90 4.65 -3.72
C ASP A 151 11.14 5.13 -4.48
N PRO A 152 11.73 6.27 -4.09
CA PRO A 152 12.95 6.77 -4.69
C PRO A 152 14.16 5.90 -4.32
N GLU A 153 15.19 5.95 -5.18
CA GLU A 153 16.39 5.11 -5.08
C GLU A 153 17.06 5.14 -3.70
N GLY A 154 17.09 6.29 -3.04
CA GLY A 154 17.64 6.44 -1.69
C GLY A 154 16.92 5.64 -0.59
N LEU A 155 15.72 5.12 -0.83
CA LEU A 155 14.97 4.32 0.14
C LEU A 155 15.16 2.81 -0.02
N TYR A 156 15.96 2.33 -0.97
CA TYR A 156 16.09 0.89 -1.21
C TYR A 156 16.64 0.13 0.01
N ASP A 157 17.66 0.67 0.68
CA ASP A 157 18.22 0.03 1.88
C ASP A 157 17.23 0.03 3.06
N VAL A 158 16.42 1.06 3.16
CA VAL A 158 15.32 1.12 4.14
C VAL A 158 14.25 0.07 3.82
N CYS A 159 13.93 -0.12 2.52
CA CYS A 159 12.98 -1.13 2.06
C CYS A 159 13.37 -2.54 2.49
N LYS A 160 14.63 -2.90 2.34
CA LYS A 160 15.17 -4.21 2.76
C LYS A 160 14.99 -4.49 4.25
N SER A 161 14.86 -3.46 5.06
CA SER A 161 14.66 -3.59 6.51
C SER A 161 13.18 -3.57 6.89
N ILE A 162 12.41 -2.67 6.31
CA ILE A 162 11.01 -2.46 6.71
C ILE A 162 10.10 -3.57 6.16
N SER A 163 10.20 -3.95 4.87
CA SER A 163 9.30 -4.94 4.27
C SER A 163 9.30 -6.28 5.00
N PRO A 164 10.47 -6.92 5.29
CA PRO A 164 10.48 -8.15 6.08
C PRO A 164 9.98 -7.97 7.50
N THR A 165 10.25 -6.80 8.12
CA THR A 165 9.74 -6.50 9.46
C THR A 165 8.22 -6.45 9.47
N ARG A 166 7.59 -5.79 8.48
CA ARG A 166 6.12 -5.75 8.34
C ARG A 166 5.52 -7.14 8.15
N ALA A 167 6.18 -8.01 7.39
CA ALA A 167 5.74 -9.40 7.23
C ALA A 167 5.83 -10.17 8.56
N PHE A 168 6.97 -10.10 9.24
CA PHE A 168 7.25 -10.86 10.47
C PHE A 168 6.35 -10.44 11.64
N GLU A 169 6.33 -9.16 11.98
CA GLU A 169 5.60 -8.66 13.14
C GLU A 169 4.07 -8.83 13.01
N ASN A 170 3.57 -8.94 11.77
CA ASN A 170 2.16 -9.13 11.45
C ASN A 170 1.81 -10.57 11.09
N GLN A 171 2.79 -11.47 11.03
CA GLN A 171 2.60 -12.87 10.63
C GLN A 171 1.69 -12.97 9.39
N ALA A 172 2.05 -12.21 8.34
CA ALA A 172 1.33 -12.08 7.09
C ALA A 172 2.32 -11.98 5.92
N TYR A 173 1.90 -12.30 4.71
CA TYR A 173 2.67 -11.92 3.53
C TYR A 173 2.65 -10.41 3.38
N PHE A 174 3.80 -9.85 3.00
CA PHE A 174 3.93 -8.43 2.66
C PHE A 174 4.47 -8.29 1.24
N ALA A 175 3.66 -7.71 0.36
CA ALA A 175 4.01 -7.51 -1.04
C ALA A 175 4.12 -6.00 -1.34
N SER A 176 5.32 -5.54 -1.63
CA SER A 176 5.58 -4.17 -2.09
C SER A 176 5.73 -4.17 -3.61
N VAL A 177 4.89 -3.41 -4.29
CA VAL A 177 4.88 -3.29 -5.76
C VAL A 177 5.35 -1.89 -6.12
N ASN A 178 6.62 -1.76 -6.47
CA ASN A 178 7.28 -0.49 -6.67
C ASN A 178 7.46 -0.15 -8.16
N MET A 179 7.34 1.13 -8.48
CA MET A 179 7.58 1.66 -9.82
C MET A 179 9.04 1.53 -10.23
N VAL A 180 9.29 1.46 -11.52
CA VAL A 180 10.63 1.45 -12.14
C VAL A 180 10.81 2.72 -12.96
N GLY A 181 12.01 3.27 -12.91
CA GLY A 181 12.41 4.41 -13.73
C GLY A 181 11.98 5.75 -13.16
N ARG A 182 11.98 6.76 -14.01
CA ARG A 182 11.76 8.15 -13.57
C ARG A 182 10.29 8.49 -13.54
N TYR A 183 9.83 8.97 -12.40
CA TYR A 183 8.51 9.51 -12.20
C TYR A 183 8.62 10.93 -11.66
N ASN A 184 8.28 11.94 -12.50
CA ASN A 184 8.48 13.35 -12.22
C ASN A 184 9.96 13.64 -11.86
N HIS A 185 10.25 14.01 -10.62
CA HIS A 185 11.61 14.28 -10.10
C HIS A 185 12.20 13.12 -9.30
N LEU A 186 11.47 12.01 -9.17
CA LEU A 186 11.89 10.83 -8.43
C LEU A 186 12.38 9.75 -9.40
N ASP A 187 13.55 9.19 -9.13
CA ASP A 187 14.05 7.97 -9.78
C ASP A 187 13.67 6.79 -8.87
N ALA A 188 12.69 6.00 -9.32
CA ALA A 188 12.17 4.86 -8.59
C ALA A 188 13.04 3.63 -8.84
N TYR A 189 13.40 2.91 -7.75
CA TYR A 189 14.39 1.82 -7.82
C TYR A 189 13.84 0.49 -8.34
N GLY A 190 12.53 0.34 -8.53
CA GLY A 190 11.92 -0.95 -8.87
C GLY A 190 11.95 -1.95 -7.72
N ARG A 191 12.51 -3.15 -7.96
CA ARG A 191 12.75 -4.19 -6.96
C ARG A 191 11.52 -4.50 -6.11
N SER A 192 10.37 -4.60 -6.78
CA SER A 192 9.13 -5.11 -6.15
C SER A 192 9.41 -6.43 -5.46
N ASN A 193 8.90 -6.61 -4.25
CA ASN A 193 9.26 -7.77 -3.43
C ASN A 193 8.08 -8.35 -2.67
N ILE A 194 8.21 -9.62 -2.30
CA ILE A 194 7.26 -10.33 -1.44
C ILE A 194 8.04 -11.03 -0.34
N TYR A 195 7.66 -10.78 0.90
CA TYR A 195 8.17 -11.45 2.09
C TYR A 195 7.11 -12.32 2.73
N ALA A 196 7.54 -13.49 3.22
CA ALA A 196 6.69 -14.43 3.97
C ALA A 196 6.55 -14.01 5.45
N PRO A 197 5.62 -14.63 6.20
CA PRO A 197 5.41 -14.37 7.64
C PRO A 197 6.63 -14.54 8.54
N ASP A 198 7.65 -15.27 8.10
CA ASP A 198 8.92 -15.48 8.79
C ASP A 198 10.03 -14.51 8.34
N ALA A 199 9.66 -13.46 7.62
CA ALA A 199 10.56 -12.50 6.99
C ALA A 199 11.44 -13.08 5.86
N SER A 200 11.24 -14.30 5.42
CA SER A 200 11.96 -14.85 4.27
C SER A 200 11.52 -14.17 2.98
N LEU A 201 12.51 -13.88 2.11
CA LEU A 201 12.25 -13.31 0.80
C LEU A 201 11.72 -14.40 -0.14
N ILE A 202 10.48 -14.23 -0.62
CA ILE A 202 9.88 -15.13 -1.61
C ILE A 202 10.28 -14.72 -3.03
N TYR A 203 10.24 -13.41 -3.30
CA TYR A 203 10.60 -12.87 -4.60
C TYR A 203 11.07 -11.41 -4.48
N GLU A 204 12.07 -11.06 -5.28
CA GLU A 204 12.43 -9.66 -5.55
C GLU A 204 12.64 -9.49 -7.07
N ALA A 205 12.02 -8.49 -7.63
CA ALA A 205 12.19 -8.08 -9.02
C ALA A 205 13.55 -7.36 -9.24
N GLY A 206 13.92 -7.18 -10.49
CA GLY A 206 15.02 -6.29 -10.87
C GLY A 206 14.61 -4.82 -10.90
N ASP A 207 15.45 -4.04 -11.56
CA ASP A 207 15.30 -2.60 -11.77
C ASP A 207 14.69 -2.25 -13.15
N LYS A 208 14.10 -3.24 -13.81
CA LYS A 208 13.43 -3.09 -15.11
C LYS A 208 11.95 -3.44 -15.01
N GLU A 209 11.18 -2.86 -15.92
CA GLU A 209 9.76 -3.20 -16.05
C GLU A 209 9.57 -4.70 -16.23
N CYS A 210 8.74 -5.29 -15.40
CA CYS A 210 8.40 -6.70 -15.47
C CYS A 210 6.97 -6.96 -15.00
N LEU A 211 6.42 -8.08 -15.47
CA LEU A 211 5.18 -8.66 -14.97
C LEU A 211 5.52 -10.04 -14.40
N VAL A 212 5.26 -10.22 -13.12
CA VAL A 212 5.61 -11.43 -12.39
C VAL A 212 4.36 -12.04 -11.76
N THR A 213 4.24 -13.35 -11.86
CA THR A 213 3.23 -14.13 -11.13
C THR A 213 3.95 -14.98 -10.08
N VAL A 214 3.50 -14.87 -8.83
CA VAL A 214 4.05 -15.62 -7.69
C VAL A 214 2.91 -16.39 -7.04
N THR A 215 3.11 -17.67 -6.76
CA THR A 215 2.19 -18.47 -5.97
C THR A 215 2.53 -18.35 -4.49
N LEU A 216 1.53 -18.04 -3.67
CA LEU A 216 1.67 -17.95 -2.22
C LEU A 216 0.91 -19.10 -1.56
N ASP A 217 1.60 -19.84 -0.69
CA ASP A 217 0.97 -20.86 0.16
C ASP A 217 0.40 -20.20 1.42
N MET A 218 -0.90 -19.96 1.43
CA MET A 218 -1.57 -19.29 2.54
C MET A 218 -1.58 -20.10 3.84
N SER A 219 -1.31 -21.43 3.79
CA SER A 219 -1.17 -22.25 5.00
C SER A 219 0.02 -21.81 5.86
N VAL A 220 1.01 -21.17 5.28
CA VAL A 220 2.16 -20.58 5.99
C VAL A 220 1.69 -19.50 6.99
N VAL A 221 0.73 -18.66 6.58
CA VAL A 221 0.16 -17.63 7.46
C VAL A 221 -0.62 -18.27 8.61
N GLU A 222 -1.48 -19.24 8.30
CA GLU A 222 -2.23 -19.96 9.32
C GLU A 222 -1.31 -20.62 10.34
N ASN A 223 -0.27 -21.31 9.86
CA ASN A 223 0.71 -21.99 10.71
C ASN A 223 1.50 -20.99 11.58
N ALA A 224 1.96 -19.86 11.00
CA ALA A 224 2.67 -18.83 11.75
C ALA A 224 1.79 -18.24 12.86
N ARG A 225 0.52 -17.97 12.60
CA ARG A 225 -0.42 -17.42 13.57
C ARG A 225 -0.83 -18.43 14.64
N ARG A 226 -0.93 -19.72 14.30
CA ARG A 226 -1.36 -20.79 15.20
C ARG A 226 -0.23 -21.32 16.08
N TYR A 227 0.96 -21.54 15.49
CA TYR A 227 2.07 -22.25 16.15
C TYR A 227 3.29 -21.36 16.42
N GLY A 228 3.31 -20.15 15.86
CA GLY A 228 4.45 -19.24 15.90
C GLY A 228 5.32 -19.35 14.64
N THR A 229 6.03 -18.29 14.34
CA THR A 229 6.84 -18.18 13.12
C THR A 229 8.00 -19.17 13.13
N CYS A 230 8.77 -19.24 14.22
CA CYS A 230 9.84 -20.22 14.41
C CYS A 230 9.47 -21.24 15.49
N TYR A 231 8.22 -21.65 15.54
CA TYR A 231 7.62 -22.52 16.55
C TYR A 231 7.50 -21.92 17.96
N THR A 232 7.94 -20.70 18.17
CA THR A 232 7.95 -20.04 19.48
C THR A 232 7.33 -18.63 19.46
N GLU A 233 7.48 -17.90 18.36
CA GLU A 233 7.01 -16.51 18.26
C GLU A 233 5.52 -16.43 17.92
N GLN A 234 4.70 -16.50 18.95
CA GLN A 234 3.25 -16.39 18.83
C GLN A 234 2.82 -14.90 18.96
N LEU A 235 3.41 -14.05 18.16
CA LEU A 235 3.33 -12.59 18.31
C LEU A 235 1.90 -12.07 18.41
N LEU A 236 1.04 -12.36 17.44
CA LEU A 236 -0.34 -11.88 17.44
C LEU A 236 -1.20 -12.52 18.53
N ARG A 237 -0.92 -13.79 18.90
CA ARG A 237 -1.61 -14.44 20.00
C ARG A 237 -1.24 -13.84 21.34
N GLN A 238 0.03 -13.52 21.54
CA GLN A 238 0.52 -12.84 22.73
C GLN A 238 0.03 -11.40 22.81
N TYR A 239 0.03 -10.70 21.67
CA TYR A 239 -0.44 -9.30 21.57
C TYR A 239 -1.86 -9.12 22.13
N LYS A 240 -2.73 -10.12 21.98
CA LYS A 240 -4.08 -10.11 22.56
C LYS A 240 -4.08 -9.95 24.09
N TYR A 241 -3.06 -10.45 24.78
CA TYR A 241 -2.95 -10.42 26.24
C TYR A 241 -2.15 -9.22 26.76
N PHE A 242 -1.36 -8.59 25.91
CA PHE A 242 -0.69 -7.36 26.25
C PHE A 242 -1.69 -6.21 26.11
N ASN A 243 -2.35 -5.87 27.18
CA ASN A 243 -3.25 -4.69 27.21
C ASN A 243 -2.41 -3.39 27.18
N ILE A 244 -1.59 -3.27 26.13
CA ILE A 244 -0.74 -2.11 25.93
C ILE A 244 -1.63 -0.99 25.39
N ARG A 245 -1.90 -0.02 26.22
CA ARG A 245 -2.50 1.23 25.77
C ARG A 245 -1.39 2.13 25.23
N ASN A 246 -1.65 2.72 24.07
CA ASN A 246 -0.74 3.74 23.55
C ASN A 246 -0.73 4.93 24.54
N PRO A 247 0.42 5.29 25.11
CA PRO A 247 0.52 6.52 25.90
C PRO A 247 0.06 7.71 25.04
N TYR A 248 -0.67 8.62 25.63
CA TYR A 248 -1.25 9.79 24.93
C TYR A 248 -2.28 9.43 23.84
N GLU A 249 -2.98 8.30 23.96
CA GLU A 249 -4.05 7.91 23.04
C GLU A 249 -5.06 9.04 22.84
N GLY A 250 -5.22 9.50 21.59
CA GLY A 250 -6.08 10.65 21.25
C GLY A 250 -5.49 12.03 21.56
N LYS A 251 -4.24 12.10 22.07
CA LYS A 251 -3.58 13.34 22.49
C LYS A 251 -2.08 13.29 22.20
N LEU A 252 -1.71 12.84 21.02
CA LEU A 252 -0.29 12.67 20.64
C LEU A 252 0.48 13.98 20.66
N ASP A 253 -0.17 15.10 20.40
CA ASP A 253 0.39 16.45 20.48
C ASP A 253 0.81 16.85 21.92
N GLU A 254 0.22 16.23 22.95
CA GLU A 254 0.62 16.41 24.35
C GLU A 254 1.87 15.58 24.72
N ALA A 255 2.30 14.63 23.87
CA ALA A 255 3.46 13.79 24.17
C ALA A 255 4.74 14.62 24.26
N PRO A 256 5.66 14.32 25.23
CA PRO A 256 6.92 15.07 25.39
C PRO A 256 7.75 15.14 24.11
N LEU A 257 7.68 14.13 23.26
CA LEU A 257 8.37 14.08 21.97
C LEU A 257 7.97 15.26 21.05
N TYR A 258 6.68 15.62 21.04
CA TYR A 258 6.17 16.65 20.12
C TYR A 258 6.25 18.06 20.68
N ARG A 259 6.63 18.22 21.95
CA ARG A 259 6.73 19.55 22.60
C ARG A 259 7.68 20.49 21.87
N ASP A 260 8.79 19.93 21.38
CA ASP A 260 9.90 20.69 20.77
C ASP A 260 10.08 20.35 19.27
N LEU A 261 9.22 19.47 18.72
CA LEU A 261 9.20 19.17 17.29
C LEU A 261 8.26 20.12 16.56
N PRO A 262 8.74 20.85 15.53
CA PRO A 262 7.87 21.65 14.69
C PRO A 262 6.90 20.76 13.91
N ASP A 263 5.81 21.35 13.44
CA ASP A 263 4.95 20.71 12.47
C ASP A 263 5.74 20.29 11.20
N PRO A 264 5.28 19.26 10.47
CA PRO A 264 5.94 18.85 9.25
C PRO A 264 6.09 20.04 8.29
N ASP A 265 7.32 20.23 7.80
CA ASP A 265 7.56 21.26 6.79
C ASP A 265 6.92 20.81 5.46
N LEU A 266 5.83 21.45 5.09
CA LEU A 266 5.09 21.16 3.86
C LEU A 266 5.64 21.91 2.66
N ASN A 267 6.62 22.81 2.85
CA ASN A 267 7.19 23.63 1.78
C ASN A 267 8.46 22.98 1.20
N LEU A 268 8.32 22.38 0.03
CA LEU A 268 9.44 21.74 -0.69
C LEU A 268 10.60 22.72 -1.01
N ALA A 269 10.30 23.98 -1.28
CA ALA A 269 11.32 24.99 -1.59
C ALA A 269 12.18 25.29 -0.36
N ASP A 270 11.57 25.41 0.81
CA ASP A 270 12.27 25.66 2.07
C ASP A 270 13.10 24.44 2.51
N GLN A 271 12.58 23.22 2.34
CA GLN A 271 13.37 22.00 2.59
C GLN A 271 14.60 21.92 1.69
N LYS A 272 14.47 22.18 0.40
CA LYS A 272 15.61 22.18 -0.53
C LYS A 272 16.64 23.25 -0.19
N LYS A 273 16.23 24.38 0.39
CA LYS A 273 17.15 25.42 0.88
C LYS A 273 17.96 24.94 2.07
N ARG A 274 17.30 24.33 3.08
CA ARG A 274 17.96 23.77 4.27
C ARG A 274 18.96 22.65 3.96
N LEU A 275 18.70 21.85 2.93
CA LEU A 275 19.63 20.80 2.50
C LEU A 275 20.88 21.34 1.78
N LYS A 276 20.94 22.63 1.47
CA LYS A 276 22.11 23.29 0.83
C LYS A 276 22.94 24.09 1.85
N GLU A 277 22.44 24.33 3.04
CA GLU A 277 23.12 24.91 4.19
C GLU A 277 23.79 23.83 5.05
#